data_fd816c51879fda1c2daf6ddc753ce953
#
_entry.id   fd816c51879fda1c2daf6ddc753ce953
#
_cell.length_a   1.000
_cell.length_b   1.000
_cell.length_c   1.000
_cell.angle_alpha   90.00
_cell.angle_beta   90.00
_cell.angle_gamma   90.00
#
_symmetry.space_group_name_H-M   'P 1'
#
loop_
_entity.id
_entity.type
_entity.pdbx_description
1 polymer ?
#
loop_
_entity_poly.entity_id
_entity_poly.type
_entity_poly.pdbx_seq_one_letter_code
_entity_poly.pdbx_strand_id
1 'polypeptide(L)'
;MSYFPIENCNGKFYCLLDKVTTMPPLLAFRWTEQELMEKSLATQKSYLTSLKLFYDFWLDKYGITLDYALHLKNFRDVDVLTQELMAFWDYLLADKQIANVIKLPSSNNSQKSLAKKKRTAAKHCQVICNFIQFLSGVYLTTAYRDEDPHQLRSLRTEIKLHLKDAKRKFAKWKKSNKEVPAYTTLRSMTSEQFEDFFRVLTPDVMKPVPVKLPDGGIQASFTLIKENPLNPIVSYDVQMRNYLLTTLLVRYGLRTGESLLLRKQSFLPLKSDSSKVIMRVRNLEEYDLNDSIMEDARHNKPQIKTADSVRDVEITAEDYKKIQVYFEFIRPKECEHDFIFASSLKPYKPVSYTTIQTQFKQVVESFKKHFPEHFDPQYAEYISETITPHWLRHTWAYAMLSAIYEKEKRRYIDYGVVNVRGIMEDAQDQLRVMGGWAKKSIMPAKYAKRFTQELANQTLMDVYRNHFNANSDIDFNKEEWDAAFS
;
A
#
# COMPACT_ATOMS: atom_id res chain seq x y z
N MET A 1 -16.16 6.17 24.35
CA MET A 1 -15.33 7.32 23.92
C MET A 1 -13.88 6.98 24.29
N SER A 2 -12.89 7.47 23.56
CA SER A 2 -11.48 7.25 23.94
C SER A 2 -11.04 8.33 24.92
N TYR A 3 -10.26 7.92 25.91
CA TYR A 3 -9.71 8.84 26.93
C TYR A 3 -8.40 9.50 26.46
N PHE A 4 -7.76 8.91 25.44
CA PHE A 4 -6.43 9.35 24.96
C PHE A 4 -6.47 9.70 23.47
N PRO A 5 -6.79 10.95 23.06
CA PRO A 5 -6.68 11.40 21.68
C PRO A 5 -5.24 11.45 21.19
N ILE A 6 -5.05 11.32 19.88
CA ILE A 6 -3.75 11.46 19.21
C ILE A 6 -3.75 12.79 18.47
N GLU A 7 -2.84 13.68 18.85
CA GLU A 7 -2.71 14.99 18.27
C GLU A 7 -1.44 15.10 17.40
N ASN A 8 -1.53 15.91 16.36
CA ASN A 8 -0.41 16.22 15.47
C ASN A 8 0.25 17.52 15.94
N CYS A 9 1.47 17.42 16.41
CA CYS A 9 2.24 18.55 16.90
C CYS A 9 2.92 19.30 15.74
N ASN A 10 2.21 20.26 15.17
CA ASN A 10 2.70 21.16 14.10
C ASN A 10 3.28 20.44 12.86
N GLY A 11 2.78 19.27 12.52
CA GLY A 11 3.27 18.48 11.38
C GLY A 11 4.63 17.80 11.60
N LYS A 12 5.26 17.99 12.77
CA LYS A 12 6.59 17.43 13.08
C LYS A 12 6.51 16.02 13.66
N PHE A 13 5.60 15.79 14.58
CA PHE A 13 5.39 14.49 15.20
C PHE A 13 3.95 14.34 15.73
N TYR A 14 3.56 13.14 16.08
CA TYR A 14 2.30 12.85 16.78
C TYR A 14 2.57 12.56 18.25
N CYS A 15 1.67 12.98 19.14
CA CYS A 15 1.68 12.57 20.55
C CYS A 15 0.31 12.06 21.00
N LEU A 16 0.32 11.27 22.07
CA LEU A 16 -0.86 10.84 22.80
C LEU A 16 -1.13 11.90 23.87
N LEU A 17 -2.38 12.35 24.02
CA LEU A 17 -2.78 13.27 25.08
C LEU A 17 -3.78 12.61 26.02
N ASP A 18 -3.72 12.95 27.28
CA ASP A 18 -4.80 12.65 28.22
C ASP A 18 -5.94 13.67 28.03
N LYS A 19 -7.15 13.19 27.85
CA LYS A 19 -8.31 14.06 27.56
C LYS A 19 -8.70 14.98 28.71
N VAL A 20 -8.39 14.61 29.95
CA VAL A 20 -8.73 15.37 31.15
C VAL A 20 -7.68 16.44 31.41
N THR A 21 -6.41 16.04 31.43
CA THR A 21 -5.32 16.95 31.76
C THR A 21 -4.78 17.73 30.55
N THR A 22 -5.12 17.30 29.33
CA THR A 22 -4.56 17.80 28.05
C THR A 22 -3.05 17.65 27.92
N MET A 23 -2.42 16.92 28.86
CA MET A 23 -0.99 16.66 28.87
C MET A 23 -0.69 15.28 28.30
N PRO A 24 0.46 15.07 27.66
CA PRO A 24 0.87 13.76 27.22
C PRO A 24 1.22 12.86 28.42
N PRO A 25 0.74 11.60 28.48
CA PRO A 25 1.25 10.64 29.45
C PRO A 25 2.77 10.49 29.32
N LEU A 26 3.48 10.54 30.45
CA LEU A 26 4.94 10.60 30.47
C LEU A 26 5.61 9.45 29.72
N LEU A 27 5.15 8.23 29.96
CA LEU A 27 5.74 7.02 29.35
C LEU A 27 5.52 7.00 27.83
N ALA A 28 4.31 7.39 27.39
CA ALA A 28 3.98 7.49 25.97
C ALA A 28 4.81 8.59 25.29
N PHE A 29 4.98 9.74 25.93
CA PHE A 29 5.75 10.84 25.40
C PHE A 29 7.25 10.47 25.27
N ARG A 30 7.86 9.89 26.31
CA ARG A 30 9.26 9.43 26.26
C ARG A 30 9.49 8.38 25.17
N TRP A 31 8.55 7.44 25.00
CA TRP A 31 8.66 6.49 23.91
C TRP A 31 8.57 7.15 22.54
N THR A 32 7.68 8.15 22.38
CA THR A 32 7.59 8.93 21.16
C THR A 32 8.89 9.66 20.86
N GLU A 33 9.45 10.34 21.85
CA GLU A 33 10.70 11.10 21.73
C GLU A 33 11.88 10.20 21.36
N GLN A 34 12.06 9.09 22.05
CA GLN A 34 13.27 8.27 21.92
C GLN A 34 13.19 7.22 20.79
N GLU A 35 12.00 6.75 20.42
CA GLU A 35 11.86 5.62 19.49
C GLU A 35 11.03 5.97 18.24
N LEU A 36 10.13 6.94 18.31
CA LEU A 36 9.19 7.19 17.24
C LEU A 36 9.51 8.42 16.40
N MET A 37 10.20 9.42 16.91
CA MET A 37 10.48 10.66 16.19
C MET A 37 11.24 10.45 14.87
N GLU A 38 12.14 9.48 14.83
CA GLU A 38 12.86 9.11 13.60
C GLU A 38 12.02 8.33 12.58
N LYS A 39 10.81 7.90 12.96
CA LYS A 39 9.92 7.14 12.07
C LYS A 39 9.00 8.10 11.30
N SER A 40 8.54 7.66 10.12
CA SER A 40 7.56 8.42 9.34
C SER A 40 6.30 8.73 10.17
N LEU A 41 5.68 9.89 9.94
CA LEU A 41 4.45 10.33 10.62
C LEU A 41 3.34 9.27 10.58
N ALA A 42 3.18 8.57 9.46
CA ALA A 42 2.22 7.47 9.34
C ALA A 42 2.55 6.29 10.28
N THR A 43 3.83 5.99 10.47
CA THR A 43 4.29 4.95 11.40
C THR A 43 4.08 5.39 12.84
N GLN A 44 4.44 6.63 13.19
CA GLN A 44 4.18 7.22 14.50
C GLN A 44 2.70 7.10 14.87
N LYS A 45 1.81 7.58 13.99
CA LYS A 45 0.36 7.52 14.18
C LYS A 45 -0.14 6.09 14.38
N SER A 46 0.37 5.13 13.60
CA SER A 46 0.01 3.71 13.73
C SER A 46 0.43 3.12 15.07
N TYR A 47 1.62 3.44 15.55
CA TYR A 47 2.14 2.99 16.84
C TYR A 47 1.37 3.62 17.99
N LEU A 48 1.15 4.93 17.93
CA LEU A 48 0.35 5.64 18.94
C LEU A 48 -1.11 5.19 18.95
N THR A 49 -1.68 4.78 17.81
CA THR A 49 -3.01 4.17 17.77
C THR A 49 -3.04 2.86 18.59
N SER A 50 -1.99 2.05 18.49
CA SER A 50 -1.89 0.81 19.29
C SER A 50 -1.73 1.13 20.77
N LEU A 51 -0.89 2.11 21.08
CA LEU A 51 -0.66 2.56 22.45
C LEU A 51 -1.92 3.16 23.09
N LYS A 52 -2.63 4.00 22.36
CA LYS A 52 -3.93 4.54 22.76
C LYS A 52 -4.91 3.46 23.17
N LEU A 53 -5.05 2.40 22.34
CA LEU A 53 -5.94 1.29 22.66
C LEU A 53 -5.52 0.55 23.92
N PHE A 54 -4.22 0.46 24.19
CA PHE A 54 -3.70 -0.17 25.40
C PHE A 54 -3.91 0.71 26.66
N TYR A 55 -3.74 2.02 26.54
CA TYR A 55 -4.05 2.97 27.62
C TYR A 55 -5.56 3.00 27.94
N ASP A 56 -6.42 3.00 26.91
CA ASP A 56 -7.87 2.90 27.08
C ASP A 56 -8.25 1.57 27.79
N PHE A 57 -7.68 0.45 27.33
CA PHE A 57 -7.87 -0.88 27.97
C PHE A 57 -7.44 -0.88 29.44
N TRP A 58 -6.25 -0.31 29.73
CA TRP A 58 -5.73 -0.26 31.09
C TRP A 58 -6.63 0.55 32.01
N LEU A 59 -7.04 1.73 31.57
CA LEU A 59 -7.95 2.60 32.33
C LEU A 59 -9.31 1.95 32.54
N ASP A 60 -9.89 1.33 31.50
CA ASP A 60 -11.17 0.61 31.59
C ASP A 60 -11.10 -0.56 32.61
N LYS A 61 -9.95 -1.24 32.70
CA LYS A 61 -9.77 -2.41 33.56
C LYS A 61 -9.45 -2.04 35.00
N TYR A 62 -8.59 -1.06 35.21
CA TYR A 62 -8.03 -0.76 36.54
C TYR A 62 -8.51 0.54 37.18
N GLY A 63 -9.21 1.39 36.43
CA GLY A 63 -9.71 2.68 36.90
C GLY A 63 -8.64 3.75 37.15
N ILE A 64 -7.36 3.44 36.90
CA ILE A 64 -6.22 4.35 37.04
C ILE A 64 -5.39 4.36 35.77
N THR A 65 -4.66 5.47 35.51
CA THR A 65 -3.79 5.55 34.34
C THR A 65 -2.61 4.60 34.45
N LEU A 66 -2.11 4.13 33.31
CA LEU A 66 -0.94 3.24 33.25
C LEU A 66 0.30 3.88 33.90
N ASP A 67 0.54 5.15 33.62
CA ASP A 67 1.68 5.91 34.17
C ASP A 67 1.61 5.98 35.68
N TYR A 68 0.43 6.26 36.24
CA TYR A 68 0.22 6.31 37.68
C TYR A 68 0.40 4.92 38.34
N ALA A 69 -0.17 3.87 37.72
CA ALA A 69 -0.03 2.51 38.22
C ALA A 69 1.44 2.06 38.32
N LEU A 70 2.25 2.34 37.30
CA LEU A 70 3.69 2.03 37.32
C LEU A 70 4.46 2.93 38.27
N HIS A 71 4.10 4.20 38.41
CA HIS A 71 4.71 5.13 39.36
C HIS A 71 4.51 4.67 40.82
N LEU A 72 3.32 4.26 41.17
CA LEU A 72 3.01 3.72 42.53
C LEU A 72 3.93 2.57 42.95
N LYS A 73 4.43 1.80 41.98
CA LYS A 73 5.32 0.66 42.16
C LYS A 73 6.80 0.99 41.86
N ASN A 74 7.12 2.28 41.79
CA ASN A 74 8.46 2.74 41.40
C ASN A 74 9.00 2.06 40.15
N PHE A 75 8.13 1.78 39.15
CA PHE A 75 8.44 1.09 37.91
C PHE A 75 9.05 -0.32 38.05
N ARG A 76 8.91 -0.96 39.20
CA ARG A 76 9.42 -2.32 39.43
C ARG A 76 8.59 -3.40 38.73
N ASP A 77 7.29 -3.20 38.62
CA ASP A 77 6.32 -4.16 38.09
C ASP A 77 6.10 -4.06 36.56
N VAL A 78 7.13 -3.74 35.79
CA VAL A 78 7.00 -3.67 34.30
C VAL A 78 6.64 -5.04 33.69
N ASP A 79 6.98 -6.13 34.35
CA ASP A 79 6.64 -7.50 33.93
C ASP A 79 5.13 -7.78 33.98
N VAL A 80 4.34 -7.13 34.85
CA VAL A 80 2.86 -7.21 34.85
C VAL A 80 2.28 -6.86 33.49
N LEU A 81 2.88 -5.92 32.77
CA LEU A 81 2.44 -5.55 31.43
C LEU A 81 2.53 -6.72 30.43
N THR A 82 3.49 -7.65 30.63
CA THR A 82 3.61 -8.84 29.77
C THR A 82 2.46 -9.82 30.01
N GLN A 83 1.98 -9.91 31.25
CA GLN A 83 0.87 -10.77 31.65
C GLN A 83 -0.45 -10.23 31.10
N GLU A 84 -0.58 -8.91 30.97
CA GLU A 84 -1.77 -8.24 30.45
C GLU A 84 -1.93 -8.31 28.91
N LEU A 85 -0.92 -8.76 28.18
CA LEU A 85 -0.98 -8.82 26.71
C LEU A 85 -2.10 -9.74 26.19
N MET A 86 -2.42 -10.82 26.89
CA MET A 86 -3.52 -11.71 26.48
C MET A 86 -4.88 -11.11 26.78
N ALA A 87 -5.04 -10.48 27.94
CA ALA A 87 -6.28 -9.75 28.28
C ALA A 87 -6.51 -8.58 27.32
N PHE A 88 -5.46 -7.87 26.92
CA PHE A 88 -5.54 -6.84 25.86
C PHE A 88 -5.93 -7.42 24.51
N TRP A 89 -5.38 -8.57 24.14
CA TRP A 89 -5.79 -9.28 22.92
C TRP A 89 -7.29 -9.58 22.94
N ASP A 90 -7.82 -10.12 24.02
CA ASP A 90 -9.23 -10.45 24.16
C ASP A 90 -10.10 -9.19 24.14
N TYR A 91 -9.65 -8.11 24.79
CA TYR A 91 -10.30 -6.78 24.72
C TYR A 91 -10.40 -6.25 23.28
N LEU A 92 -9.35 -6.42 22.46
CA LEU A 92 -9.36 -6.01 21.06
C LEU A 92 -10.30 -6.86 20.19
N LEU A 93 -10.52 -8.12 20.57
CA LEU A 93 -11.41 -9.05 19.86
C LEU A 93 -12.85 -8.93 20.33
N ALA A 94 -13.08 -8.55 21.58
CA ALA A 94 -14.43 -8.29 22.07
C ALA A 94 -15.06 -7.20 21.20
N ASP A 95 -16.26 -7.47 20.66
CA ASP A 95 -17.06 -6.38 20.12
C ASP A 95 -17.47 -5.52 21.32
N LYS A 96 -17.20 -4.22 21.26
CA LYS A 96 -17.91 -3.27 22.12
C LYS A 96 -19.40 -3.43 21.79
N GLN A 97 -20.05 -4.38 22.43
CA GLN A 97 -21.50 -4.52 22.34
C GLN A 97 -22.07 -3.25 22.94
N ILE A 98 -22.63 -2.42 22.07
CA ILE A 98 -23.62 -1.46 22.51
C ILE A 98 -24.72 -2.32 23.13
N ALA A 99 -24.98 -2.12 24.41
CA ALA A 99 -25.68 -3.04 25.33
C ALA A 99 -27.08 -3.53 24.89
N ASN A 100 -27.58 -3.24 23.73
CA ASN A 100 -28.92 -3.60 23.30
C ASN A 100 -29.08 -4.09 21.85
N VAL A 101 -28.00 -4.50 21.16
CA VAL A 101 -28.10 -5.05 19.79
C VAL A 101 -27.49 -6.43 19.71
N ILE A 102 -28.35 -7.45 19.72
CA ILE A 102 -27.98 -8.85 19.38
C ILE A 102 -27.82 -8.91 17.87
N LYS A 103 -26.58 -8.95 17.38
CA LYS A 103 -26.31 -9.26 15.97
C LYS A 103 -26.42 -10.77 15.76
N LEU A 104 -27.43 -11.21 15.04
CA LEU A 104 -27.54 -12.58 14.56
C LEU A 104 -26.31 -12.92 13.67
N PRO A 105 -25.70 -14.10 13.82
CA PRO A 105 -24.57 -14.48 13.00
C PRO A 105 -25.03 -14.67 11.53
N SER A 106 -24.64 -13.74 10.67
CA SER A 106 -24.76 -13.94 9.22
C SER A 106 -23.60 -14.81 8.73
N SER A 107 -23.94 -15.90 8.08
CA SER A 107 -23.07 -17.06 7.82
C SER A 107 -21.77 -16.76 7.08
N ASN A 108 -21.14 -16.74 6.30
CA ASN A 108 -19.85 -16.68 5.59
C ASN A 108 -19.04 -15.36 5.71
N ASN A 109 -19.65 -14.21 5.97
CA ASN A 109 -18.94 -12.93 6.15
C ASN A 109 -18.28 -12.80 7.53
N SER A 110 -18.73 -13.57 8.52
CA SER A 110 -18.24 -13.51 9.91
C SER A 110 -16.82 -14.05 10.06
N GLN A 111 -16.44 -15.13 9.37
CA GLN A 111 -15.10 -15.74 9.50
C GLN A 111 -13.99 -14.86 8.87
N LYS A 112 -14.23 -14.30 7.67
CA LYS A 112 -13.28 -13.36 7.03
C LYS A 112 -13.12 -12.08 7.85
N SER A 113 -14.21 -11.56 8.42
CA SER A 113 -14.20 -10.42 9.32
C SER A 113 -13.39 -10.70 10.59
N LEU A 114 -13.62 -11.85 11.22
CA LEU A 114 -12.89 -12.28 12.43
C LEU A 114 -11.39 -12.48 12.17
N ALA A 115 -11.01 -13.09 11.06
CA ALA A 115 -9.60 -13.27 10.67
C ALA A 115 -8.90 -11.92 10.46
N LYS A 116 -9.59 -10.94 9.83
CA LYS A 116 -9.08 -9.57 9.67
C LYS A 116 -8.92 -8.88 11.02
N LYS A 117 -9.89 -9.05 11.93
CA LYS A 117 -9.87 -8.49 13.28
C LYS A 117 -8.70 -9.05 14.09
N LYS A 118 -8.51 -10.38 14.09
CA LYS A 118 -7.36 -11.06 14.72
C LYS A 118 -6.02 -10.58 14.19
N ARG A 119 -5.89 -10.37 12.87
CA ARG A 119 -4.66 -9.83 12.26
C ARG A 119 -4.35 -8.41 12.73
N THR A 120 -5.37 -7.57 12.85
CA THR A 120 -5.23 -6.20 13.33
C THR A 120 -4.87 -6.19 14.82
N ALA A 121 -5.54 -6.99 15.64
CA ALA A 121 -5.21 -7.17 17.06
C ALA A 121 -3.77 -7.65 17.25
N ALA A 122 -3.30 -8.61 16.44
CA ALA A 122 -1.92 -9.09 16.48
C ALA A 122 -0.89 -7.99 16.22
N LYS A 123 -1.19 -7.06 15.31
CA LYS A 123 -0.31 -5.89 15.08
C LYS A 123 -0.27 -4.98 16.29
N HIS A 124 -1.42 -4.68 16.89
CA HIS A 124 -1.47 -3.84 18.10
C HIS A 124 -0.68 -4.47 19.24
N CYS A 125 -0.89 -5.76 19.53
CA CYS A 125 -0.14 -6.45 20.56
C CYS A 125 1.37 -6.47 20.30
N GLN A 126 1.83 -6.63 19.05
CA GLN A 126 3.25 -6.55 18.72
C GLN A 126 3.85 -5.17 18.99
N VAL A 127 3.09 -4.11 18.72
CA VAL A 127 3.51 -2.73 19.03
C VAL A 127 3.63 -2.55 20.54
N ILE A 128 2.69 -3.07 21.33
CA ILE A 128 2.75 -3.02 22.80
C ILE A 128 3.93 -3.82 23.34
N CYS A 129 4.27 -4.98 22.76
CA CYS A 129 5.50 -5.69 23.11
C CYS A 129 6.76 -4.82 22.91
N ASN A 130 6.81 -3.98 21.89
CA ASN A 130 7.94 -3.06 21.69
C ASN A 130 7.95 -1.95 22.74
N PHE A 131 6.78 -1.42 23.10
CA PHE A 131 6.64 -0.44 24.18
C PHE A 131 7.09 -1.00 25.54
N ILE A 132 6.66 -2.19 25.89
CA ILE A 132 7.08 -2.88 27.15
C ILE A 132 8.60 -3.12 27.13
N GLN A 133 9.16 -3.52 26.00
CA GLN A 133 10.60 -3.69 25.84
C GLN A 133 11.36 -2.38 26.07
N PHE A 134 10.85 -1.26 25.57
CA PHE A 134 11.40 0.07 25.82
C PHE A 134 11.33 0.42 27.31
N LEU A 135 10.17 0.27 27.95
CA LEU A 135 10.01 0.53 29.39
C LEU A 135 10.98 -0.28 30.24
N SER A 136 11.14 -1.57 29.94
CA SER A 136 12.08 -2.43 30.64
C SER A 136 13.54 -1.98 30.47
N GLY A 137 13.89 -1.42 29.31
CA GLY A 137 15.21 -0.88 29.06
C GLY A 137 15.51 0.38 29.87
N VAL A 138 14.54 1.29 29.92
CA VAL A 138 14.71 2.64 30.51
C VAL A 138 14.50 2.63 32.02
N TYR A 139 13.41 2.03 32.51
CA TYR A 139 12.98 2.24 33.89
C TYR A 139 13.50 1.18 34.87
N LEU A 140 13.66 -0.07 34.46
CA LEU A 140 14.16 -1.11 35.38
C LEU A 140 15.58 -0.82 35.86
N THR A 141 16.45 -0.23 35.06
CA THR A 141 17.80 0.14 35.47
C THR A 141 17.79 1.13 36.62
N THR A 142 16.87 2.10 36.56
CA THR A 142 16.72 3.12 37.59
C THR A 142 16.03 2.56 38.83
N ALA A 143 14.99 1.75 38.62
CA ALA A 143 14.22 1.16 39.74
C ALA A 143 15.01 0.14 40.59
N TYR A 144 16.02 -0.53 40.01
CA TYR A 144 16.88 -1.52 40.65
C TYR A 144 18.34 -1.04 40.76
N ARG A 145 18.56 0.28 40.84
CA ARG A 145 19.91 0.86 40.85
C ARG A 145 20.73 0.43 42.00
N ASP A 146 20.09 0.28 43.18
CA ASP A 146 20.73 -0.02 44.46
C ASP A 146 20.63 -1.52 44.84
N GLU A 147 20.15 -2.36 43.93
CA GLU A 147 19.97 -3.79 44.15
C GLU A 147 21.00 -4.63 43.37
N ASP A 148 21.03 -5.94 43.67
CA ASP A 148 21.95 -6.86 43.01
C ASP A 148 21.82 -6.84 41.50
N PRO A 149 22.90 -6.59 40.75
CA PRO A 149 22.91 -6.64 39.30
C PRO A 149 22.43 -7.98 38.70
N HIS A 150 22.54 -9.08 39.43
CA HIS A 150 22.04 -10.38 39.00
C HIS A 150 20.52 -10.44 38.98
N GLN A 151 19.84 -9.83 39.95
CA GLN A 151 18.37 -9.74 39.96
C GLN A 151 17.85 -8.95 38.78
N LEU A 152 18.46 -7.80 38.48
CA LEU A 152 18.10 -7.00 37.33
C LEU A 152 18.28 -7.74 35.99
N ARG A 153 19.38 -8.51 35.85
CA ARG A 153 19.62 -9.32 34.65
C ARG A 153 18.60 -10.45 34.52
N SER A 154 18.27 -11.12 35.62
CA SER A 154 17.27 -12.20 35.66
C SER A 154 15.91 -11.64 35.20
N LEU A 155 15.42 -10.56 35.80
CA LEU A 155 14.15 -9.93 35.46
C LEU A 155 14.08 -9.48 33.98
N ARG A 156 15.15 -8.85 33.51
CA ARG A 156 15.23 -8.47 32.10
C ARG A 156 15.18 -9.66 31.15
N THR A 157 15.84 -10.75 31.53
CA THR A 157 15.84 -11.97 30.72
C THR A 157 14.45 -12.59 30.70
N GLU A 158 13.77 -12.63 31.82
CA GLU A 158 12.41 -13.13 31.97
C GLU A 158 11.42 -12.32 31.13
N ILE A 159 11.42 -10.97 31.23
CA ILE A 159 10.60 -10.08 30.42
C ILE A 159 10.89 -10.32 28.93
N LYS A 160 12.17 -10.43 28.55
CA LYS A 160 12.55 -10.68 27.15
C LYS A 160 12.03 -12.01 26.64
N LEU A 161 12.04 -13.06 27.46
CA LEU A 161 11.49 -14.37 27.11
C LEU A 161 9.97 -14.30 26.94
N HIS A 162 9.26 -13.70 27.90
CA HIS A 162 7.81 -13.51 27.82
C HIS A 162 7.41 -12.72 26.57
N LEU A 163 8.11 -11.62 26.28
CA LEU A 163 7.86 -10.84 25.08
C LEU A 163 8.16 -11.62 23.80
N LYS A 164 9.20 -12.44 23.77
CA LYS A 164 9.52 -13.30 22.63
C LYS A 164 8.41 -14.32 22.37
N ASP A 165 7.90 -14.93 23.42
CA ASP A 165 6.80 -15.90 23.33
C ASP A 165 5.49 -15.24 22.92
N ALA A 166 5.16 -14.09 23.49
CA ALA A 166 4.00 -13.30 23.08
C ALA A 166 4.11 -12.90 21.61
N LYS A 167 5.25 -12.34 21.18
CA LYS A 167 5.49 -11.99 19.76
C LYS A 167 5.34 -13.22 18.85
N ARG A 168 5.78 -14.41 19.26
CA ARG A 168 5.63 -15.67 18.52
C ARG A 168 4.16 -16.10 18.40
N LYS A 169 3.39 -16.01 19.49
CA LYS A 169 1.94 -16.29 19.49
C LYS A 169 1.20 -15.35 18.51
N PHE A 170 1.43 -14.05 18.62
CA PHE A 170 0.78 -13.07 17.74
C PHE A 170 1.25 -13.17 16.27
N ALA A 171 2.50 -13.60 16.02
CA ALA A 171 3.01 -13.81 14.66
C ALA A 171 2.27 -14.92 13.91
N LYS A 172 1.75 -15.94 14.62
CA LYS A 172 0.92 -17.00 14.01
C LYS A 172 -0.33 -16.42 13.34
N TRP A 173 -0.98 -15.45 14.00
CA TRP A 173 -2.18 -14.77 13.46
C TRP A 173 -1.87 -13.83 12.30
N LYS A 174 -0.67 -13.31 12.23
CA LYS A 174 -0.22 -12.49 11.11
C LYS A 174 0.00 -13.32 9.83
N LYS A 175 0.36 -14.60 9.99
CA LYS A 175 0.66 -15.53 8.91
C LYS A 175 -0.53 -16.37 8.43
N SER A 176 -1.74 -16.19 8.96
CA SER A 176 -2.90 -17.07 8.74
C SER A 176 -3.51 -17.05 7.33
N ASN A 177 -2.76 -16.65 6.31
CA ASN A 177 -3.14 -16.82 4.91
C ASN A 177 -2.53 -18.09 4.28
N LYS A 178 -2.24 -19.14 5.08
CA LYS A 178 -1.77 -20.41 4.51
C LYS A 178 -2.85 -21.23 3.79
N GLU A 179 -4.12 -20.85 3.95
CA GLU A 179 -5.25 -21.61 3.40
C GLU A 179 -5.88 -20.96 2.16
N VAL A 180 -5.39 -19.80 1.72
CA VAL A 180 -5.84 -19.27 0.43
C VAL A 180 -4.95 -19.88 -0.64
N PRO A 181 -5.50 -20.64 -1.61
CA PRO A 181 -4.74 -21.19 -2.71
C PRO A 181 -3.85 -20.11 -3.33
N ALA A 182 -2.66 -20.47 -3.77
CA ALA A 182 -1.68 -19.52 -4.31
C ALA A 182 -2.25 -18.65 -5.45
N TYR A 183 -3.28 -19.11 -6.12
CA TYR A 183 -4.01 -18.45 -7.20
C TYR A 183 -4.79 -17.20 -6.75
N THR A 184 -5.37 -17.19 -5.56
CA THR A 184 -6.24 -16.10 -5.09
C THR A 184 -5.49 -14.91 -4.50
N THR A 185 -4.17 -14.99 -4.37
CA THR A 185 -3.35 -13.88 -3.83
C THR A 185 -2.73 -12.99 -4.90
N LEU A 186 -3.08 -13.22 -6.15
CA LEU A 186 -2.46 -12.52 -7.27
C LEU A 186 -3.18 -11.20 -7.53
N ARG A 187 -2.63 -10.13 -6.97
CA ARG A 187 -3.11 -8.75 -7.11
C ARG A 187 -2.64 -8.11 -8.40
N SER A 188 -2.64 -8.85 -9.51
CA SER A 188 -2.38 -8.31 -10.84
C SER A 188 -3.54 -8.67 -11.76
N MET A 189 -3.85 -7.78 -12.68
CA MET A 189 -4.89 -7.95 -13.67
C MET A 189 -4.36 -8.80 -14.84
N THR A 190 -5.24 -9.58 -15.47
CA THR A 190 -4.99 -10.12 -16.81
C THR A 190 -5.01 -9.01 -17.84
N SER A 191 -4.62 -9.29 -19.08
CA SER A 191 -4.66 -8.30 -20.18
C SER A 191 -6.09 -7.82 -20.41
N GLU A 192 -7.05 -8.73 -20.46
CA GLU A 192 -8.46 -8.41 -20.68
C GLU A 192 -9.04 -7.57 -19.53
N GLN A 193 -8.83 -7.99 -18.27
CA GLN A 193 -9.23 -7.21 -17.08
C GLN A 193 -8.62 -5.80 -17.08
N PHE A 194 -7.38 -5.69 -17.55
CA PHE A 194 -6.69 -4.41 -17.64
C PHE A 194 -7.29 -3.52 -18.73
N GLU A 195 -7.55 -4.05 -19.92
CA GLU A 195 -8.17 -3.32 -21.04
C GLU A 195 -9.53 -2.79 -20.65
N ASP A 196 -10.39 -3.62 -20.07
CA ASP A 196 -11.73 -3.24 -19.64
C ASP A 196 -11.70 -2.23 -18.49
N PHE A 197 -10.76 -2.40 -17.53
CA PHE A 197 -10.55 -1.40 -16.49
C PHE A 197 -10.15 -0.04 -17.08
N PHE A 198 -9.26 -0.02 -18.08
CA PHE A 198 -8.87 1.22 -18.76
C PHE A 198 -9.98 1.82 -19.62
N ARG A 199 -10.88 1.01 -20.19
CA ARG A 199 -12.10 1.51 -20.87
C ARG A 199 -12.96 2.34 -19.89
N VAL A 200 -13.11 1.88 -18.65
CA VAL A 200 -13.83 2.64 -17.61
C VAL A 200 -13.09 3.93 -17.25
N LEU A 201 -11.76 3.86 -17.14
CA LEU A 201 -10.94 4.98 -16.69
C LEU A 201 -10.69 6.04 -17.76
N THR A 202 -10.82 5.68 -19.05
CA THR A 202 -10.56 6.59 -20.17
C THR A 202 -11.38 7.87 -20.00
N PRO A 203 -10.74 9.05 -20.10
CA PRO A 203 -11.45 10.32 -20.04
C PRO A 203 -12.40 10.53 -21.21
N ASP A 204 -13.32 11.47 -21.04
CA ASP A 204 -14.11 12.01 -22.15
C ASP A 204 -13.19 12.55 -23.25
N VAL A 205 -13.64 12.48 -24.51
CA VAL A 205 -12.89 13.03 -25.63
C VAL A 205 -13.22 14.51 -25.75
N MET A 206 -12.21 15.34 -25.52
CA MET A 206 -12.31 16.79 -25.62
C MET A 206 -11.45 17.31 -26.75
N LYS A 207 -11.95 18.36 -27.45
CA LYS A 207 -11.20 19.09 -28.48
C LYS A 207 -10.77 20.45 -27.92
N PRO A 208 -9.49 20.84 -28.00
CA PRO A 208 -9.07 22.17 -27.61
C PRO A 208 -9.63 23.19 -28.59
N VAL A 209 -10.21 24.26 -28.08
CA VAL A 209 -10.75 25.40 -28.87
C VAL A 209 -10.08 26.67 -28.36
N PRO A 210 -9.50 27.52 -29.24
CA PRO A 210 -8.93 28.78 -28.82
C PRO A 210 -10.04 29.76 -28.41
N VAL A 211 -9.93 30.30 -27.20
CA VAL A 211 -10.81 31.35 -26.67
C VAL A 211 -9.99 32.61 -26.49
N LYS A 212 -10.43 33.72 -27.10
CA LYS A 212 -9.82 35.04 -26.90
C LYS A 212 -10.20 35.59 -25.54
N LEU A 213 -9.21 35.98 -24.77
CA LEU A 213 -9.39 36.67 -23.49
C LEU A 213 -9.66 38.18 -23.70
N PRO A 214 -10.25 38.86 -22.71
CA PRO A 214 -10.50 40.32 -22.80
C PRO A 214 -9.24 41.17 -22.99
N ASP A 215 -8.09 40.68 -22.56
CA ASP A 215 -6.76 41.28 -22.67
C ASP A 215 -6.09 41.02 -24.04
N GLY A 216 -6.80 40.34 -24.94
CA GLY A 216 -6.29 39.98 -26.29
C GLY A 216 -5.49 38.69 -26.31
N GLY A 217 -5.25 38.04 -25.16
CA GLY A 217 -4.59 36.75 -25.07
C GLY A 217 -5.47 35.61 -25.61
N ILE A 218 -4.83 34.49 -25.98
CA ILE A 218 -5.55 33.28 -26.40
C ILE A 218 -5.38 32.23 -25.31
N GLN A 219 -6.51 31.70 -24.83
CA GLN A 219 -6.56 30.59 -23.90
C GLN A 219 -7.13 29.35 -24.56
N ALA A 220 -6.55 28.19 -24.32
CA ALA A 220 -7.17 26.92 -24.70
C ALA A 220 -8.36 26.63 -23.78
N SER A 221 -9.54 26.46 -24.38
CA SER A 221 -10.72 25.86 -23.76
C SER A 221 -10.95 24.48 -24.37
N PHE A 222 -11.83 23.68 -23.78
CA PHE A 222 -12.09 22.33 -24.26
C PHE A 222 -13.57 22.12 -24.48
N THR A 223 -13.92 21.63 -25.67
CA THR A 223 -15.31 21.27 -26.02
C THR A 223 -15.46 19.76 -26.04
N LEU A 224 -16.51 19.25 -25.40
CA LEU A 224 -16.84 17.84 -25.38
C LEU A 224 -17.15 17.34 -26.80
N ILE A 225 -16.46 16.27 -27.23
CA ILE A 225 -16.75 15.58 -28.51
C ILE A 225 -17.47 14.25 -28.21
N LYS A 226 -17.00 13.53 -27.23
CA LYS A 226 -17.54 12.21 -26.85
C LYS A 226 -17.42 11.99 -25.37
N GLU A 227 -18.55 11.72 -24.72
CA GLU A 227 -18.62 11.29 -23.33
C GLU A 227 -18.29 9.81 -23.20
N ASN A 228 -17.60 9.46 -22.12
CA ASN A 228 -17.43 8.06 -21.71
C ASN A 228 -18.42 7.70 -20.61
N PRO A 229 -19.54 7.03 -20.93
CA PRO A 229 -20.57 6.71 -19.93
C PRO A 229 -20.11 5.69 -18.89
N LEU A 230 -18.99 5.01 -19.10
CA LEU A 230 -18.42 4.07 -18.15
C LEU A 230 -17.65 4.78 -17.03
N ASN A 231 -17.14 5.99 -17.31
CA ASN A 231 -16.36 6.74 -16.33
C ASN A 231 -17.28 7.41 -15.31
N PRO A 232 -17.20 7.05 -14.00
CA PRO A 232 -18.11 7.59 -12.99
C PRO A 232 -17.74 9.01 -12.54
N ILE A 233 -16.64 9.56 -13.03
CA ILE A 233 -16.15 10.88 -12.67
C ILE A 233 -16.71 11.90 -13.68
N VAL A 234 -17.41 12.89 -13.18
CA VAL A 234 -18.07 13.90 -14.06
C VAL A 234 -17.08 14.96 -14.58
N SER A 235 -16.12 15.36 -13.75
CA SER A 235 -15.22 16.47 -14.06
C SER A 235 -14.04 16.02 -14.92
N TYR A 236 -13.88 16.61 -16.10
CA TYR A 236 -12.85 16.26 -17.08
C TYR A 236 -11.40 16.41 -16.54
N ASP A 237 -11.14 17.46 -15.78
CA ASP A 237 -9.84 17.67 -15.14
C ASP A 237 -9.49 16.54 -14.16
N VAL A 238 -10.50 16.03 -13.44
CA VAL A 238 -10.36 14.89 -12.53
C VAL A 238 -10.21 13.58 -13.31
N GLN A 239 -10.96 13.39 -14.39
CA GLN A 239 -10.80 12.23 -15.27
C GLN A 239 -9.38 12.16 -15.82
N MET A 240 -8.87 13.25 -16.40
CA MET A 240 -7.51 13.32 -16.96
C MET A 240 -6.44 13.12 -15.89
N ARG A 241 -6.59 13.75 -14.71
CA ARG A 241 -5.68 13.53 -13.59
C ARG A 241 -5.60 12.06 -13.18
N ASN A 242 -6.75 11.43 -13.00
CA ASN A 242 -6.81 10.04 -12.55
C ASN A 242 -6.28 9.07 -13.62
N TYR A 243 -6.57 9.35 -14.89
CA TYR A 243 -6.03 8.60 -16.03
C TYR A 243 -4.50 8.67 -16.08
N LEU A 244 -3.93 9.86 -16.01
CA LEU A 244 -2.48 10.06 -16.06
C LEU A 244 -1.79 9.43 -14.83
N LEU A 245 -2.35 9.64 -13.64
CA LEU A 245 -1.81 9.02 -12.44
C LEU A 245 -1.82 7.49 -12.56
N THR A 246 -2.92 6.92 -13.03
CA THR A 246 -3.05 5.47 -13.23
C THR A 246 -2.08 4.95 -14.30
N THR A 247 -1.90 5.69 -15.39
CA THR A 247 -0.90 5.40 -16.43
C THR A 247 0.51 5.32 -15.84
N LEU A 248 0.88 6.28 -14.98
CA LEU A 248 2.19 6.26 -14.31
C LEU A 248 2.38 5.04 -13.40
N LEU A 249 1.32 4.61 -12.71
CA LEU A 249 1.38 3.42 -11.85
C LEU A 249 1.59 2.15 -12.65
N VAL A 250 0.90 2.00 -13.80
CA VAL A 250 0.87 0.76 -14.55
C VAL A 250 1.92 0.66 -15.65
N ARG A 251 2.36 1.77 -16.24
CA ARG A 251 3.42 1.75 -17.26
C ARG A 251 4.81 1.85 -16.68
N TYR A 252 4.97 2.62 -15.60
CA TYR A 252 6.29 2.93 -15.02
C TYR A 252 6.46 2.40 -13.60
N GLY A 253 5.48 1.67 -13.11
CA GLY A 253 5.52 0.99 -11.82
C GLY A 253 5.70 1.92 -10.62
N LEU A 254 5.24 3.16 -10.69
CA LEU A 254 5.30 4.08 -9.55
C LEU A 254 4.38 3.61 -8.42
N ARG A 255 4.74 3.96 -7.19
CA ARG A 255 3.78 3.92 -6.08
C ARG A 255 2.92 5.18 -6.12
N THR A 256 1.68 5.10 -5.64
CA THR A 256 0.80 6.28 -5.59
C THR A 256 1.47 7.46 -4.88
N GLY A 257 2.18 7.22 -3.77
CA GLY A 257 2.93 8.27 -3.06
C GLY A 257 4.04 8.89 -3.91
N GLU A 258 4.77 8.08 -4.69
CA GLU A 258 5.80 8.55 -5.62
C GLU A 258 5.20 9.45 -6.73
N SER A 259 4.07 9.03 -7.31
CA SER A 259 3.36 9.83 -8.33
C SER A 259 2.88 11.17 -7.78
N LEU A 260 2.42 11.21 -6.52
CA LEU A 260 1.95 12.43 -5.87
C LEU A 260 3.06 13.42 -5.51
N LEU A 261 4.32 12.99 -5.54
CA LEU A 261 5.49 13.85 -5.32
C LEU A 261 6.06 14.47 -6.61
N LEU A 262 5.58 14.02 -7.78
CA LEU A 262 6.06 14.54 -9.06
C LEU A 262 5.74 16.03 -9.22
N ARG A 263 6.74 16.78 -9.66
CA ARG A 263 6.69 18.21 -9.95
C ARG A 263 7.03 18.46 -11.43
N LYS A 264 6.81 19.66 -11.93
CA LYS A 264 7.20 20.06 -13.30
C LYS A 264 8.69 19.77 -13.55
N GLN A 265 9.55 20.11 -12.63
CA GLN A 265 11.01 19.87 -12.67
C GLN A 265 11.43 18.39 -12.50
N SER A 266 10.49 17.51 -12.19
CA SER A 266 10.79 16.06 -12.15
C SER A 266 11.03 15.47 -13.53
N PHE A 267 10.70 16.18 -14.62
CA PHE A 267 10.79 15.68 -15.98
C PHE A 267 11.89 16.40 -16.76
N LEU A 268 12.87 15.63 -17.23
CA LEU A 268 14.03 16.12 -17.97
C LEU A 268 14.09 15.47 -19.36
N PRO A 269 13.79 16.21 -20.43
CA PRO A 269 13.97 15.71 -21.78
C PRO A 269 15.43 15.38 -22.06
N LEU A 270 15.69 14.27 -22.75
CA LEU A 270 17.02 13.88 -23.17
C LEU A 270 17.42 14.64 -24.44
N LYS A 271 18.58 15.30 -24.43
CA LYS A 271 19.11 15.99 -25.61
C LYS A 271 19.54 15.01 -26.71
N SER A 272 19.97 13.81 -26.32
CA SER A 272 20.45 12.77 -27.24
C SER A 272 19.32 12.00 -27.92
N ASP A 273 18.13 11.99 -27.33
CA ASP A 273 16.97 11.24 -27.86
C ASP A 273 15.67 11.95 -27.46
N SER A 274 15.10 12.69 -28.41
CA SER A 274 13.87 13.46 -28.20
C SER A 274 12.62 12.60 -27.96
N SER A 275 12.70 11.29 -28.24
CA SER A 275 11.60 10.35 -27.97
C SER A 275 11.51 9.94 -26.49
N LYS A 276 12.48 10.35 -25.68
CA LYS A 276 12.65 9.91 -24.28
C LYS A 276 12.74 11.08 -23.31
N VAL A 277 12.19 10.89 -22.14
CA VAL A 277 12.24 11.85 -21.05
C VAL A 277 12.60 11.11 -19.75
N ILE A 278 13.48 11.66 -18.96
CA ILE A 278 13.80 11.13 -17.64
C ILE A 278 12.83 11.71 -16.61
N MET A 279 12.09 10.85 -15.94
CA MET A 279 11.27 11.19 -14.79
C MET A 279 12.02 10.87 -13.50
N ARG A 280 12.34 11.89 -12.71
CA ARG A 280 13.04 11.78 -11.42
C ARG A 280 12.05 11.53 -10.31
N VAL A 281 12.21 10.40 -9.62
CA VAL A 281 11.45 10.04 -8.42
C VAL A 281 12.28 10.36 -7.20
N ARG A 282 12.00 11.47 -6.52
CA ARG A 282 12.77 12.03 -5.39
C ARG A 282 11.84 12.40 -4.22
N ASN A 283 12.39 12.41 -2.99
CA ASN A 283 11.75 13.06 -1.84
C ASN A 283 11.83 14.58 -1.96
N LEU A 284 10.92 15.27 -1.29
CA LEU A 284 10.91 16.74 -1.29
C LEU A 284 12.20 17.34 -0.70
N GLU A 285 12.80 16.67 0.28
CA GLU A 285 14.00 17.08 0.98
C GLU A 285 15.27 16.98 0.12
N GLU A 286 15.19 16.27 -1.03
CA GLU A 286 16.32 16.06 -1.95
C GLU A 286 16.37 17.09 -3.08
N TYR A 287 15.41 18.00 -3.15
CA TYR A 287 15.47 19.14 -4.06
C TYR A 287 16.31 20.26 -3.41
N ASP A 288 17.22 20.86 -4.19
CA ASP A 288 18.11 21.93 -3.71
C ASP A 288 17.33 23.03 -3.00
N LEU A 289 17.79 23.40 -1.80
CA LEU A 289 17.19 24.40 -0.92
C LEU A 289 17.15 25.84 -1.51
N ASN A 290 17.77 26.05 -2.67
CA ASN A 290 17.82 27.37 -3.33
C ASN A 290 16.58 27.69 -4.18
N ASP A 291 15.78 26.68 -4.55
CA ASP A 291 14.46 26.96 -5.11
C ASP A 291 13.49 27.18 -3.94
N SER A 292 12.74 28.28 -3.99
CA SER A 292 11.66 28.59 -3.04
C SER A 292 10.65 27.40 -3.03
N ILE A 293 11.00 26.34 -2.30
CA ILE A 293 10.20 25.13 -2.17
C ILE A 293 8.98 25.53 -1.39
N MET A 294 7.88 25.78 -2.08
CA MET A 294 6.59 25.95 -1.42
C MET A 294 6.32 24.71 -0.58
N GLU A 295 6.08 24.92 0.69
CA GLU A 295 5.83 23.87 1.65
C GLU A 295 4.63 23.04 1.19
N ASP A 296 4.76 21.71 1.23
CA ASP A 296 3.66 20.82 0.89
C ASP A 296 2.50 21.03 1.87
N ALA A 297 1.44 21.66 1.39
CA ALA A 297 0.25 22.03 2.18
C ALA A 297 -0.66 20.83 2.52
N ARG A 298 -0.29 19.59 2.16
CA ARG A 298 -1.06 18.39 2.51
C ARG A 298 -0.85 18.03 3.97
N HIS A 299 -1.93 17.72 4.67
CA HIS A 299 -1.89 17.24 6.06
C HIS A 299 -1.10 15.93 6.19
N ASN A 300 -1.30 14.98 5.26
CA ASN A 300 -0.55 13.73 5.18
C ASN A 300 0.37 13.81 3.96
N LYS A 301 1.58 14.28 4.16
CA LYS A 301 2.59 14.42 3.10
C LYS A 301 2.97 13.04 2.58
N PRO A 302 2.93 12.79 1.25
CA PRO A 302 3.49 11.57 0.68
C PRO A 302 4.99 11.51 0.94
N GLN A 303 5.51 10.32 1.17
CA GLN A 303 6.94 10.09 1.37
C GLN A 303 7.39 8.89 0.56
N ILE A 304 8.59 8.94 0.04
CA ILE A 304 9.28 7.79 -0.55
C ILE A 304 9.73 6.89 0.60
N LYS A 305 9.36 5.63 0.52
CA LYS A 305 9.42 4.69 1.65
C LYS A 305 10.84 4.26 2.01
N THR A 306 11.76 4.21 1.04
CA THR A 306 13.14 3.74 1.21
C THR A 306 14.06 4.49 0.27
N ALA A 307 15.33 4.62 0.61
CA ALA A 307 16.35 5.24 -0.22
C ALA A 307 16.44 4.58 -1.63
N ASP A 308 16.33 3.25 -1.70
CA ASP A 308 16.31 2.51 -2.97
C ASP A 308 15.13 2.87 -3.89
N SER A 309 14.11 3.55 -3.36
CA SER A 309 12.95 4.00 -4.17
C SER A 309 13.26 5.30 -4.93
N VAL A 310 14.30 6.04 -4.54
CA VAL A 310 14.83 7.19 -5.27
C VAL A 310 15.48 6.68 -6.55
N ARG A 311 14.98 7.09 -7.69
CA ARG A 311 15.44 6.60 -8.99
C ARG A 311 15.03 7.51 -10.14
N ASP A 312 15.71 7.35 -11.24
CA ASP A 312 15.35 7.92 -12.53
C ASP A 312 14.65 6.87 -13.37
N VAL A 313 13.51 7.23 -13.96
CA VAL A 313 12.68 6.36 -14.78
C VAL A 313 12.55 7.00 -16.16
N GLU A 314 12.93 6.26 -17.20
CA GLU A 314 12.72 6.69 -18.57
C GLU A 314 11.25 6.54 -18.93
N ILE A 315 10.65 7.61 -19.46
CA ILE A 315 9.27 7.64 -19.96
C ILE A 315 9.25 8.07 -21.42
N THR A 316 8.18 7.71 -22.14
CA THR A 316 8.00 8.11 -23.53
C THR A 316 7.67 9.60 -23.65
N ALA A 317 8.11 10.23 -24.72
CA ALA A 317 7.77 11.62 -25.02
C ALA A 317 6.26 11.81 -25.17
N GLU A 318 5.54 10.79 -25.65
CA GLU A 318 4.07 10.84 -25.77
C GLU A 318 3.39 10.95 -24.40
N ASP A 319 3.76 10.12 -23.43
CA ASP A 319 3.19 10.19 -22.08
C ASP A 319 3.60 11.49 -21.37
N TYR A 320 4.83 11.97 -21.61
CA TYR A 320 5.26 13.27 -21.12
C TYR A 320 4.42 14.42 -21.71
N LYS A 321 4.15 14.39 -23.02
CA LYS A 321 3.29 15.37 -23.66
C LYS A 321 1.88 15.41 -23.07
N LYS A 322 1.29 14.25 -22.77
CA LYS A 322 0.00 14.18 -22.07
C LYS A 322 0.06 14.84 -20.68
N ILE A 323 1.15 14.63 -19.94
CA ILE A 323 1.38 15.26 -18.63
C ILE A 323 1.53 16.78 -18.78
N GLN A 324 2.27 17.26 -19.80
CA GLN A 324 2.41 18.68 -20.07
C GLN A 324 1.07 19.33 -20.42
N VAL A 325 0.28 18.71 -21.31
CA VAL A 325 -1.05 19.20 -21.67
C VAL A 325 -1.96 19.30 -20.44
N TYR A 326 -1.95 18.28 -19.59
CA TYR A 326 -2.69 18.34 -18.33
C TYR A 326 -2.21 19.50 -17.45
N PHE A 327 -0.90 19.62 -17.23
CA PHE A 327 -0.33 20.62 -16.35
C PHE A 327 -0.58 22.05 -16.82
N GLU A 328 -0.43 22.32 -18.13
CA GLU A 328 -0.51 23.68 -18.69
C GLU A 328 -1.94 24.11 -19.02
N PHE A 329 -2.83 23.17 -19.40
CA PHE A 329 -4.13 23.53 -19.97
C PHE A 329 -5.35 23.00 -19.21
N ILE A 330 -5.22 21.90 -18.47
CA ILE A 330 -6.37 21.23 -17.85
C ILE A 330 -6.37 21.43 -16.34
N ARG A 331 -5.22 21.35 -15.70
CA ARG A 331 -5.05 21.59 -14.27
C ARG A 331 -5.52 23.01 -13.91
N PRO A 332 -6.17 23.23 -12.75
CA PRO A 332 -6.56 24.56 -12.32
C PRO A 332 -5.38 25.54 -12.30
N LYS A 333 -5.53 26.68 -12.97
CA LYS A 333 -4.46 27.67 -13.15
C LYS A 333 -4.09 28.42 -11.86
N GLU A 334 -5.03 28.52 -10.93
CA GLU A 334 -4.87 29.19 -9.64
C GLU A 334 -4.09 28.33 -8.60
N CYS A 335 -3.44 27.24 -9.05
CA CYS A 335 -2.61 26.42 -8.16
C CYS A 335 -1.33 27.16 -7.79
N GLU A 336 -1.13 27.40 -6.50
CA GLU A 336 0.06 28.03 -5.94
C GLU A 336 1.25 27.07 -5.78
N HIS A 337 1.22 25.89 -6.33
CA HIS A 337 2.26 24.86 -6.22
C HIS A 337 2.63 24.27 -7.57
N ASP A 338 3.80 23.62 -7.66
CA ASP A 338 4.36 23.04 -8.89
C ASP A 338 4.18 21.51 -8.99
N PHE A 339 3.46 20.87 -8.03
CA PHE A 339 3.12 19.45 -8.12
C PHE A 339 2.25 19.21 -9.36
N ILE A 340 2.51 18.13 -10.10
CA ILE A 340 1.75 17.78 -11.29
C ILE A 340 0.26 17.65 -10.95
N PHE A 341 -0.09 16.89 -9.93
CA PHE A 341 -1.47 16.56 -9.62
C PHE A 341 -2.05 17.45 -8.52
N ALA A 342 -3.07 18.23 -8.88
CA ALA A 342 -3.77 19.15 -8.02
C ALA A 342 -5.17 18.66 -7.64
N SER A 343 -5.72 19.17 -6.54
CA SER A 343 -7.12 19.04 -6.18
C SER A 343 -7.97 19.88 -7.16
N SER A 344 -9.19 19.42 -7.45
CA SER A 344 -10.19 20.18 -8.20
C SER A 344 -10.96 21.19 -7.36
N LEU A 345 -10.75 21.19 -6.03
CA LEU A 345 -11.42 22.10 -5.11
C LEU A 345 -10.47 23.20 -4.63
N LYS A 346 -10.98 24.44 -4.57
CA LYS A 346 -10.23 25.57 -3.99
C LYS A 346 -9.81 25.25 -2.55
N PRO A 347 -8.62 25.67 -2.14
CA PRO A 347 -7.62 26.47 -2.86
C PRO A 347 -6.65 25.66 -3.74
N TYR A 348 -7.12 24.61 -4.41
CA TYR A 348 -6.38 23.77 -5.36
C TYR A 348 -5.05 23.22 -4.84
N LYS A 349 -5.04 22.74 -3.59
CA LYS A 349 -3.87 22.11 -2.95
C LYS A 349 -3.37 20.90 -3.75
N PRO A 350 -2.13 20.45 -3.56
CA PRO A 350 -1.68 19.17 -4.10
C PRO A 350 -2.65 18.06 -3.71
N VAL A 351 -3.02 17.20 -4.66
CA VAL A 351 -4.04 16.17 -4.41
C VAL A 351 -3.60 15.21 -3.31
N SER A 352 -4.51 14.85 -2.41
CA SER A 352 -4.23 13.94 -1.30
C SER A 352 -4.32 12.47 -1.73
N TYR A 353 -3.59 11.61 -1.01
CA TYR A 353 -3.69 10.16 -1.20
C TYR A 353 -5.12 9.65 -0.98
N THR A 354 -5.81 10.19 0.02
CA THR A 354 -7.20 9.81 0.34
C THR A 354 -8.16 10.15 -0.80
N THR A 355 -8.00 11.33 -1.42
CA THR A 355 -8.80 11.74 -2.59
C THR A 355 -8.65 10.73 -3.73
N ILE A 356 -7.39 10.38 -4.05
CA ILE A 356 -7.13 9.38 -5.10
C ILE A 356 -7.74 8.03 -4.76
N GLN A 357 -7.62 7.56 -3.52
CA GLN A 357 -8.23 6.30 -3.12
C GLN A 357 -9.75 6.29 -3.25
N THR A 358 -10.41 7.39 -2.87
CA THR A 358 -11.87 7.51 -2.96
C THR A 358 -12.34 7.49 -4.43
N GLN A 359 -11.68 8.25 -5.29
CA GLN A 359 -12.03 8.31 -6.71
C GLN A 359 -11.71 7.00 -7.44
N PHE A 360 -10.57 6.38 -7.10
CA PHE A 360 -10.22 5.06 -7.63
C PHE A 360 -11.25 4.00 -7.24
N LYS A 361 -11.79 4.08 -6.02
CA LYS A 361 -12.87 3.20 -5.58
C LYS A 361 -14.13 3.37 -6.43
N GLN A 362 -14.51 4.61 -6.78
CA GLN A 362 -15.64 4.86 -7.69
C GLN A 362 -15.42 4.22 -9.06
N VAL A 363 -14.21 4.34 -9.62
CA VAL A 363 -13.84 3.69 -10.89
C VAL A 363 -13.93 2.15 -10.78
N VAL A 364 -13.46 1.57 -9.69
CA VAL A 364 -13.56 0.12 -9.43
C VAL A 364 -15.01 -0.33 -9.28
N GLU A 365 -15.87 0.44 -8.64
CA GLU A 365 -17.30 0.15 -8.52
C GLU A 365 -17.99 0.20 -9.89
N SER A 366 -17.65 1.17 -10.74
CA SER A 366 -18.11 1.24 -12.13
C SER A 366 -17.60 0.06 -12.95
N PHE A 367 -16.32 -0.29 -12.82
CA PHE A 367 -15.73 -1.47 -13.47
C PHE A 367 -16.48 -2.75 -13.10
N LYS A 368 -16.73 -2.97 -11.83
CA LYS A 368 -17.50 -4.14 -11.35
C LYS A 368 -18.94 -4.16 -11.87
N LYS A 369 -19.55 -3.00 -12.05
CA LYS A 369 -20.92 -2.87 -12.56
C LYS A 369 -21.02 -3.24 -14.03
N HIS A 370 -20.05 -2.80 -14.85
CA HIS A 370 -20.11 -2.95 -16.30
C HIS A 370 -19.39 -4.19 -16.84
N PHE A 371 -18.52 -4.82 -16.03
CA PHE A 371 -17.76 -6.02 -16.34
C PHE A 371 -17.83 -7.01 -15.17
N PRO A 372 -19.03 -7.50 -14.80
CA PRO A 372 -19.24 -8.38 -13.65
C PRO A 372 -18.53 -9.73 -13.80
N GLU A 373 -18.29 -10.20 -15.03
CA GLU A 373 -17.61 -11.44 -15.37
C GLU A 373 -16.22 -11.55 -14.74
N HIS A 374 -15.50 -10.46 -14.65
CA HIS A 374 -14.19 -10.43 -13.99
C HIS A 374 -14.23 -10.67 -12.48
N PHE A 375 -15.40 -10.69 -11.88
CA PHE A 375 -15.60 -10.88 -10.43
C PHE A 375 -16.36 -12.17 -10.12
N ASP A 376 -16.68 -12.99 -11.14
CA ASP A 376 -17.40 -14.24 -10.99
C ASP A 376 -16.47 -15.34 -10.48
N PRO A 377 -16.74 -15.95 -9.29
CA PRO A 377 -15.95 -17.03 -8.73
C PRO A 377 -15.92 -18.33 -9.56
N GLN A 378 -16.76 -18.47 -10.57
CA GLN A 378 -16.75 -19.63 -11.48
C GLN A 378 -15.49 -19.65 -12.35
N TYR A 379 -14.88 -18.50 -12.60
CA TYR A 379 -13.66 -18.40 -13.39
C TYR A 379 -12.42 -18.41 -12.51
N ALA A 380 -11.38 -19.14 -12.93
CA ALA A 380 -10.12 -19.27 -12.18
C ALA A 380 -9.40 -17.93 -11.98
N GLU A 381 -9.58 -16.98 -12.90
CA GLU A 381 -8.92 -15.67 -12.93
C GLU A 381 -9.75 -14.54 -12.30
N TYR A 382 -10.83 -14.88 -11.60
CA TYR A 382 -11.71 -13.87 -11.02
C TYR A 382 -11.02 -12.99 -9.99
N ILE A 383 -11.45 -11.73 -9.92
CA ILE A 383 -10.96 -10.75 -8.94
C ILE A 383 -11.68 -10.96 -7.61
N SER A 384 -11.01 -11.65 -6.68
CA SER A 384 -11.56 -12.02 -5.37
C SER A 384 -11.45 -10.91 -4.30
N GLU A 385 -10.60 -9.91 -4.51
CA GLU A 385 -10.33 -8.83 -3.55
C GLU A 385 -10.66 -7.46 -4.16
N THR A 386 -10.86 -6.46 -3.30
CA THR A 386 -11.02 -5.07 -3.75
C THR A 386 -9.75 -4.57 -4.43
N ILE A 387 -9.89 -4.12 -5.68
CA ILE A 387 -8.81 -3.49 -6.43
C ILE A 387 -8.43 -2.17 -5.75
N THR A 388 -7.13 -1.94 -5.62
CA THR A 388 -6.56 -0.70 -5.09
C THR A 388 -5.52 -0.15 -6.06
N PRO A 389 -5.13 1.14 -6.00
CA PRO A 389 -4.06 1.66 -6.87
C PRO A 389 -2.77 0.85 -6.85
N HIS A 390 -2.50 0.14 -5.75
CA HIS A 390 -1.31 -0.72 -5.65
C HIS A 390 -1.37 -1.97 -6.54
N TRP A 391 -2.56 -2.43 -6.94
CA TRP A 391 -2.74 -3.52 -7.90
C TRP A 391 -2.11 -3.18 -9.26
N LEU A 392 -2.21 -1.94 -9.70
CA LEU A 392 -1.64 -1.49 -10.97
C LEU A 392 -0.11 -1.68 -11.01
N ARG A 393 0.54 -1.36 -9.89
CA ARG A 393 1.97 -1.62 -9.75
C ARG A 393 2.28 -3.13 -9.69
N HIS A 394 1.40 -3.95 -9.14
CA HIS A 394 1.54 -5.41 -9.19
C HIS A 394 1.38 -5.93 -10.63
N THR A 395 0.41 -5.41 -11.38
CA THR A 395 0.21 -5.71 -12.81
C THR A 395 1.46 -5.34 -13.62
N TRP A 396 1.97 -4.11 -13.43
CA TRP A 396 3.24 -3.69 -14.01
C TRP A 396 4.40 -4.65 -13.68
N ALA A 397 4.57 -4.97 -12.42
CA ALA A 397 5.70 -5.79 -11.98
C ALA A 397 5.66 -7.21 -12.57
N TYR A 398 4.46 -7.78 -12.71
CA TYR A 398 4.26 -9.07 -13.34
C TYR A 398 4.56 -9.01 -14.86
N ALA A 399 4.00 -8.03 -15.56
CA ALA A 399 4.21 -7.84 -16.99
C ALA A 399 5.70 -7.58 -17.30
N MET A 400 6.38 -6.75 -16.50
CA MET A 400 7.80 -6.47 -16.65
C MET A 400 8.66 -7.69 -16.39
N LEU A 401 8.35 -8.48 -15.35
CA LEU A 401 9.09 -9.72 -15.09
C LEU A 401 9.01 -10.68 -16.28
N SER A 402 7.80 -10.88 -16.80
CA SER A 402 7.58 -11.73 -17.99
C SER A 402 8.35 -11.24 -19.20
N ALA A 403 8.30 -9.93 -19.48
CA ALA A 403 9.01 -9.32 -20.59
C ALA A 403 10.55 -9.43 -20.45
N ILE A 404 11.08 -9.19 -19.25
CA ILE A 404 12.52 -9.31 -18.97
C ILE A 404 12.96 -10.77 -19.13
N TYR A 405 12.19 -11.71 -18.54
CA TYR A 405 12.50 -13.14 -18.64
C TYR A 405 12.56 -13.61 -20.11
N GLU A 406 11.56 -13.27 -20.92
CA GLU A 406 11.53 -13.65 -22.33
C GLU A 406 12.67 -13.00 -23.13
N LYS A 407 13.01 -11.73 -22.83
CA LYS A 407 14.15 -11.04 -23.44
C LYS A 407 15.47 -11.74 -23.11
N GLU A 408 15.72 -12.04 -21.84
CA GLU A 408 16.95 -12.72 -21.42
C GLU A 408 17.01 -14.15 -21.97
N LYS A 409 15.88 -14.88 -21.97
CA LYS A 409 15.81 -16.21 -22.57
C LYS A 409 16.23 -16.21 -24.05
N ARG A 410 15.71 -15.27 -24.86
CA ARG A 410 16.11 -15.11 -26.27
C ARG A 410 17.59 -14.81 -26.38
N ARG A 411 18.13 -13.89 -25.58
CA ARG A 411 19.53 -13.54 -25.54
C ARG A 411 20.42 -14.75 -25.25
N TYR A 412 20.06 -15.59 -24.28
CA TYR A 412 20.84 -16.80 -23.96
C TYR A 412 20.80 -17.83 -25.10
N ILE A 413 19.68 -17.98 -25.78
CA ILE A 413 19.53 -18.85 -26.95
C ILE A 413 20.41 -18.33 -28.10
N ASP A 414 20.40 -17.05 -28.40
CA ASP A 414 21.18 -16.41 -29.46
C ASP A 414 22.71 -16.58 -29.24
N TYR A 415 23.13 -16.59 -27.97
CA TYR A 415 24.54 -16.84 -27.62
C TYR A 415 24.91 -18.32 -27.48
N GLY A 416 24.00 -19.27 -27.79
CA GLY A 416 24.27 -20.72 -27.68
C GLY A 416 24.44 -21.21 -26.25
N VAL A 417 24.05 -20.46 -25.25
CA VAL A 417 24.15 -20.85 -23.83
C VAL A 417 22.94 -21.70 -23.45
N VAL A 418 23.19 -22.99 -23.24
CA VAL A 418 22.14 -23.98 -22.91
C VAL A 418 21.67 -23.90 -21.43
N ASN A 419 22.41 -23.19 -20.58
CA ASN A 419 22.09 -23.14 -19.15
C ASN A 419 21.06 -22.04 -18.84
N VAL A 420 19.80 -22.42 -18.72
CA VAL A 420 18.65 -21.57 -18.38
C VAL A 420 18.61 -21.22 -16.88
N ARG A 421 19.52 -21.79 -16.07
CA ARG A 421 19.65 -21.48 -14.65
C ARG A 421 20.21 -20.07 -14.49
N GLY A 422 19.51 -19.22 -13.77
CA GLY A 422 19.95 -17.82 -13.54
C GLY A 422 19.10 -16.78 -14.27
N ILE A 423 18.45 -17.13 -15.40
CA ILE A 423 17.60 -16.15 -16.13
C ILE A 423 16.54 -15.53 -15.22
N MET A 424 15.93 -16.34 -14.35
CA MET A 424 14.90 -15.85 -13.43
C MET A 424 15.49 -14.95 -12.33
N GLU A 425 16.66 -15.27 -11.83
CA GLU A 425 17.40 -14.46 -10.86
C GLU A 425 17.79 -13.11 -11.45
N ASP A 426 18.32 -13.12 -12.68
CA ASP A 426 18.66 -11.89 -13.41
C ASP A 426 17.42 -11.03 -13.69
N ALA A 427 16.32 -11.66 -14.10
CA ALA A 427 15.06 -10.98 -14.31
C ALA A 427 14.50 -10.36 -13.00
N GLN A 428 14.63 -11.06 -11.88
CA GLN A 428 14.24 -10.52 -10.56
C GLN A 428 15.12 -9.35 -10.15
N ASP A 429 16.41 -9.38 -10.42
CA ASP A 429 17.34 -8.31 -10.06
C ASP A 429 17.10 -7.06 -10.92
N GLN A 430 16.90 -7.21 -12.22
CA GLN A 430 16.50 -6.11 -13.09
C GLN A 430 15.17 -5.49 -12.62
N LEU A 431 14.17 -6.33 -12.37
CA LEU A 431 12.88 -5.87 -11.86
C LEU A 431 13.01 -5.13 -10.51
N ARG A 432 13.93 -5.58 -9.63
CA ARG A 432 14.20 -4.94 -8.33
C ARG A 432 14.67 -3.50 -8.50
N VAL A 433 15.61 -3.28 -9.41
CA VAL A 433 16.14 -1.95 -9.72
C VAL A 433 15.07 -1.07 -10.32
N MET A 434 14.36 -1.55 -11.36
CA MET A 434 13.29 -0.79 -12.03
C MET A 434 12.17 -0.39 -11.06
N GLY A 435 11.81 -1.29 -10.14
CA GLY A 435 10.76 -1.05 -9.16
C GLY A 435 11.20 -0.25 -7.93
N GLY A 436 12.48 0.09 -7.77
CA GLY A 436 12.98 0.75 -6.57
C GLY A 436 12.65 -0.05 -5.31
N TRP A 437 12.97 -1.36 -5.31
CA TRP A 437 12.86 -2.22 -4.13
C TRP A 437 14.22 -2.40 -3.48
N ALA A 438 14.24 -2.36 -2.14
CA ALA A 438 15.44 -2.62 -1.38
C ALA A 438 16.09 -3.98 -1.73
N LYS A 439 17.41 -4.06 -1.65
CA LYS A 439 18.22 -5.26 -2.00
C LYS A 439 17.69 -6.55 -1.35
N LYS A 440 17.17 -6.45 -0.11
CA LYS A 440 16.59 -7.59 0.64
C LYS A 440 15.08 -7.77 0.44
N SER A 441 14.47 -7.08 -0.53
CA SER A 441 13.04 -7.17 -0.78
C SER A 441 12.66 -8.53 -1.36
N ILE A 442 11.64 -9.16 -0.79
CA ILE A 442 11.06 -10.42 -1.28
C ILE A 442 10.03 -10.21 -2.40
N MET A 443 9.77 -8.96 -2.79
CA MET A 443 8.70 -8.67 -3.77
C MET A 443 8.99 -9.25 -5.15
N PRO A 444 10.18 -9.10 -5.76
CA PRO A 444 10.49 -9.72 -7.04
C PRO A 444 10.29 -11.23 -7.03
N ALA A 445 10.76 -11.91 -5.97
CA ALA A 445 10.58 -13.36 -5.81
C ALA A 445 9.11 -13.81 -5.72
N LYS A 446 8.20 -12.95 -5.22
CA LYS A 446 6.76 -13.27 -5.23
C LYS A 446 6.18 -13.28 -6.64
N TYR A 447 6.58 -12.34 -7.49
CA TYR A 447 6.15 -12.32 -8.89
C TYR A 447 6.76 -13.48 -9.68
N ALA A 448 8.04 -13.78 -9.43
CA ALA A 448 8.73 -14.92 -10.04
C ALA A 448 8.04 -16.25 -9.71
N LYS A 449 7.62 -16.45 -8.46
CA LYS A 449 6.90 -17.67 -8.06
C LYS A 449 5.62 -17.87 -8.87
N ARG A 450 4.85 -16.80 -9.09
CA ARG A 450 3.64 -16.86 -9.92
C ARG A 450 3.98 -17.23 -11.36
N PHE A 451 4.88 -16.46 -11.96
CA PHE A 451 5.30 -16.65 -13.35
C PHE A 451 5.81 -18.07 -13.59
N THR A 452 6.66 -18.60 -12.70
CA THR A 452 7.16 -19.98 -12.78
C THR A 452 6.03 -21.01 -12.71
N GLN A 453 5.01 -20.77 -11.89
CA GLN A 453 3.86 -21.68 -11.78
C GLN A 453 3.01 -21.65 -13.04
N GLU A 454 2.75 -20.50 -13.62
CA GLU A 454 2.02 -20.37 -14.89
C GLU A 454 2.79 -21.03 -16.04
N LEU A 455 4.11 -20.82 -16.10
CA LEU A 455 4.99 -21.46 -17.08
C LEU A 455 4.99 -23.00 -16.93
N ALA A 456 5.02 -23.50 -15.69
CA ALA A 456 4.93 -24.95 -15.43
C ALA A 456 3.60 -25.53 -15.88
N ASN A 457 2.49 -24.83 -15.66
CA ASN A 457 1.17 -25.25 -16.13
C ASN A 457 1.10 -25.25 -17.66
N GLN A 458 1.65 -24.25 -18.34
CA GLN A 458 1.73 -24.24 -19.80
C GLN A 458 2.55 -25.41 -20.31
N THR A 459 3.72 -25.66 -19.74
CA THR A 459 4.57 -26.80 -20.10
C THR A 459 3.85 -28.13 -19.91
N LEU A 460 3.10 -28.28 -18.79
CA LEU A 460 2.30 -29.48 -18.54
C LEU A 460 1.26 -29.68 -19.62
N MET A 461 0.52 -28.63 -20.00
CA MET A 461 -0.50 -28.70 -21.05
C MET A 461 0.11 -29.03 -22.43
N ASP A 462 1.28 -28.48 -22.74
CA ASP A 462 2.01 -28.78 -23.98
C ASP A 462 2.47 -30.24 -24.01
N VAL A 463 2.99 -30.77 -22.90
CA VAL A 463 3.34 -32.19 -22.77
C VAL A 463 2.10 -33.07 -22.94
N TYR A 464 0.98 -32.70 -22.31
CA TYR A 464 -0.29 -33.43 -22.49
C TYR A 464 -0.72 -33.47 -23.95
N ARG A 465 -0.74 -32.33 -24.63
CA ARG A 465 -1.15 -32.26 -26.04
C ARG A 465 -0.22 -33.02 -26.95
N ASN A 466 1.09 -32.98 -26.70
CA ASN A 466 2.09 -33.55 -27.63
C ASN A 466 2.39 -35.04 -27.36
N HIS A 467 2.22 -35.53 -26.11
CA HIS A 467 2.66 -36.87 -25.73
C HIS A 467 1.55 -37.77 -25.22
N PHE A 468 0.44 -37.24 -24.73
CA PHE A 468 -0.63 -38.05 -24.15
C PHE A 468 -1.93 -38.05 -24.96
N ASN A 469 -2.21 -37.03 -25.77
CA ASN A 469 -3.39 -37.05 -26.66
C ASN A 469 -3.22 -37.90 -27.91
N ALA A 470 -2.03 -38.36 -28.24
CA ALA A 470 -1.77 -39.16 -29.44
C ALA A 470 -2.28 -40.63 -29.34
N ASN A 471 -2.68 -41.08 -28.13
CA ASN A 471 -3.07 -42.48 -27.87
C ASN A 471 -4.38 -42.65 -27.12
N SER A 472 -5.26 -41.64 -27.08
CA SER A 472 -6.57 -41.84 -26.50
C SER A 472 -7.56 -42.34 -27.58
N ASP A 473 -7.59 -43.64 -27.80
CA ASP A 473 -8.66 -44.33 -28.56
C ASP A 473 -10.03 -44.34 -27.85
N ILE A 474 -10.19 -43.46 -26.87
CA ILE A 474 -11.51 -43.23 -26.26
C ILE A 474 -12.14 -42.10 -27.07
N ASP A 475 -12.92 -42.52 -28.06
CA ASP A 475 -13.80 -41.65 -28.81
C ASP A 475 -14.91 -41.17 -27.87
N PHE A 476 -14.68 -40.06 -27.18
CA PHE A 476 -15.73 -39.39 -26.43
C PHE A 476 -16.68 -38.76 -27.43
N ASN A 477 -17.77 -39.44 -27.72
CA ASN A 477 -18.84 -38.92 -28.55
C ASN A 477 -19.39 -37.64 -27.87
N LYS A 478 -18.97 -36.49 -28.37
CA LYS A 478 -19.33 -35.19 -27.82
C LYS A 478 -20.85 -35.00 -27.75
N GLU A 479 -21.60 -35.57 -28.68
CA GLU A 479 -23.06 -35.49 -28.74
C GLU A 479 -23.73 -36.23 -27.56
N GLU A 480 -23.17 -37.37 -27.11
CA GLU A 480 -23.68 -38.11 -25.95
C GLU A 480 -23.41 -37.35 -24.61
N TRP A 481 -22.29 -36.66 -24.52
CA TRP A 481 -21.97 -35.83 -23.34
C TRP A 481 -22.81 -34.57 -23.29
N ASP A 482 -22.98 -33.86 -24.38
CA ASP A 482 -23.80 -32.64 -24.45
C ASP A 482 -25.31 -33.01 -24.17
N ALA A 483 -25.75 -34.21 -24.53
CA ALA A 483 -27.08 -34.70 -24.20
C ALA A 483 -27.25 -35.15 -22.73
N ALA A 484 -26.16 -35.53 -22.05
CA ALA A 484 -26.21 -35.95 -20.65
C ALA A 484 -26.18 -34.75 -19.68
N PHE A 485 -25.76 -33.57 -20.12
CA PHE A 485 -25.64 -32.36 -19.32
C PHE A 485 -26.59 -31.24 -19.76
N SER A 486 -27.41 -31.43 -20.77
CA SER A 486 -28.54 -30.57 -21.15
C SER A 486 -29.84 -31.01 -20.42
#